data_0db2a7080a181685ae7ad85fe3fc314c
#
_entry.id   0db2a7080a181685ae7ad85fe3fc314c
#
_cell.length_a   1.000
_cell.length_b   1.000
_cell.length_c   1.000
_cell.angle_alpha   90.00
_cell.angle_beta   90.00
_cell.angle_gamma   90.00
#
_symmetry.space_group_name_H-M   'P 1'
#
loop_
_entity.id
_entity.type
_entity.pdbx_description
1 polymer ?
#
loop_
_entity_poly.entity_id
_entity_poly.type
_entity_poly.pdbx_seq_one_letter_code
_entity_poly.pdbx_strand_id
1 'polypeptide(L)'
;MLVMKAPSVRIDDVARLAGVSMITVSRTLRRPDLVKPATRDRVQRAVETLGYIPNSSASALASRRSGIVGVLVPTIGNSIFAETVRGVSDSLAGRNMQILLGDYGYSAERERSLLRALAGRQLEALIVVGLVREASDRALLASLAIPVVETWDLTRKPVDRAVGFSNRGAGSLAARHFLGAGRHSLAFGGGNDIRGRARAQGFTETARRGAASAVAVTRDVGTAVGSGRELLDEILRQQPDTDAIFFANDVLAVGALLELRDRGLAVPGRVAVMGLGDLELGRAYRPQLSTISVNAYKIGAPAGDIALARIDGVGAGPRVVDVGLELLLRETG
;
A
#
# COMPACT_ATOMS: atom_id res chain seq x y z
N MET A 1 5.49 41.44 2.25
CA MET A 1 6.73 41.47 1.46
C MET A 1 6.61 40.40 0.37
N LEU A 2 6.24 40.81 -0.85
CA LEU A 2 6.17 39.85 -2.00
C LEU A 2 7.60 39.45 -2.34
N VAL A 3 7.93 38.19 -2.10
CA VAL A 3 9.17 37.60 -2.62
C VAL A 3 9.01 37.49 -4.13
N MET A 4 9.62 38.41 -4.87
CA MET A 4 9.73 38.31 -6.32
C MET A 4 10.50 37.01 -6.65
N LYS A 5 9.79 36.02 -7.21
CA LYS A 5 10.39 34.78 -7.67
C LYS A 5 11.39 35.13 -8.78
N ALA A 6 12.67 34.84 -8.58
CA ALA A 6 13.66 34.98 -9.65
C ALA A 6 13.18 34.23 -10.89
N PRO A 7 13.40 34.76 -12.11
CA PRO A 7 12.97 34.11 -13.33
C PRO A 7 13.62 32.71 -13.40
N SER A 8 12.79 31.67 -13.52
CA SER A 8 13.30 30.30 -13.64
C SER A 8 14.15 30.19 -14.92
N VAL A 9 15.35 29.64 -14.77
CA VAL A 9 16.24 29.35 -15.90
C VAL A 9 15.50 28.47 -16.92
N ARG A 10 15.61 28.83 -18.19
CA ARG A 10 14.93 28.15 -19.29
C ARG A 10 15.92 27.38 -20.15
N ILE A 11 15.42 26.48 -20.97
CA ILE A 11 16.22 25.67 -21.90
C ILE A 11 16.97 26.56 -22.94
N ASP A 12 16.39 27.71 -23.30
CA ASP A 12 17.03 28.68 -24.20
C ASP A 12 18.24 29.38 -23.57
N ASP A 13 18.28 29.57 -22.27
CA ASP A 13 19.44 30.08 -21.54
C ASP A 13 20.59 29.07 -21.57
N VAL A 14 20.29 27.79 -21.37
CA VAL A 14 21.27 26.71 -21.51
C VAL A 14 21.79 26.61 -22.93
N ALA A 15 20.91 26.70 -23.92
CA ALA A 15 21.26 26.64 -25.33
C ALA A 15 22.22 27.77 -25.70
N ARG A 16 21.93 28.98 -25.22
CA ARG A 16 22.77 30.19 -25.44
C ARG A 16 24.13 30.03 -24.79
N LEU A 17 24.20 29.60 -23.54
CA LEU A 17 25.49 29.41 -22.84
C LEU A 17 26.35 28.29 -23.45
N ALA A 18 25.71 27.19 -23.88
CA ALA A 18 26.38 26.05 -24.47
C ALA A 18 26.74 26.28 -25.95
N GLY A 19 26.26 27.35 -26.63
CA GLY A 19 26.44 27.62 -28.03
C GLY A 19 25.85 26.57 -28.96
N VAL A 20 24.64 26.09 -28.65
CA VAL A 20 23.91 25.06 -29.43
C VAL A 20 22.41 25.41 -29.51
N SER A 21 21.66 24.69 -30.34
CA SER A 21 20.21 24.87 -30.41
C SER A 21 19.51 24.24 -29.20
N MET A 22 18.29 24.72 -28.84
CA MET A 22 17.42 24.11 -27.78
C MET A 22 17.14 22.64 -28.07
N ILE A 23 17.00 22.25 -29.34
CA ILE A 23 16.84 20.85 -29.78
C ILE A 23 18.07 20.01 -29.40
N THR A 24 19.27 20.56 -29.54
CA THR A 24 20.51 19.90 -29.14
C THR A 24 20.60 19.75 -27.63
N VAL A 25 20.25 20.79 -26.86
CA VAL A 25 20.16 20.68 -25.41
C VAL A 25 19.17 19.59 -24.99
N SER A 26 17.93 19.63 -25.51
CA SER A 26 16.91 18.62 -25.22
C SER A 26 17.37 17.20 -25.58
N ARG A 27 18.05 17.03 -26.73
CA ARG A 27 18.59 15.73 -27.16
C ARG A 27 19.72 15.27 -26.25
N THR A 28 20.62 16.17 -25.86
CA THR A 28 21.72 15.85 -24.91
C THR A 28 21.20 15.35 -23.56
N LEU A 29 20.14 15.97 -23.04
CA LEU A 29 19.56 15.59 -21.75
C LEU A 29 18.76 14.28 -21.80
N ARG A 30 18.18 13.94 -22.97
CA ARG A 30 17.34 12.74 -23.12
C ARG A 30 18.04 11.53 -23.70
N ARG A 31 18.94 11.75 -24.66
CA ARG A 31 19.68 10.72 -25.41
C ARG A 31 21.11 11.17 -25.61
N PRO A 32 21.91 11.20 -24.53
CA PRO A 32 23.29 11.67 -24.57
C PRO A 32 24.17 10.84 -25.53
N ASP A 33 23.82 9.57 -25.74
CA ASP A 33 24.44 8.64 -26.69
C ASP A 33 24.37 9.11 -28.17
N LEU A 34 23.35 9.89 -28.53
CA LEU A 34 23.13 10.43 -29.87
C LEU A 34 23.81 11.78 -30.08
N VAL A 35 24.59 12.28 -29.12
CA VAL A 35 25.26 13.58 -29.19
C VAL A 35 26.76 13.40 -29.02
N LYS A 36 27.54 14.12 -29.87
CA LYS A 36 29.01 14.07 -29.79
C LYS A 36 29.50 14.43 -28.39
N PRO A 37 30.53 13.73 -27.84
CA PRO A 37 31.03 13.95 -26.50
C PRO A 37 31.35 15.42 -26.18
N ALA A 38 32.06 16.11 -27.03
CA ALA A 38 32.40 17.52 -26.82
C ALA A 38 31.17 18.46 -26.73
N THR A 39 30.08 18.14 -27.44
CA THR A 39 28.83 18.90 -27.37
C THR A 39 28.08 18.57 -26.06
N ARG A 40 28.07 17.30 -25.69
CA ARG A 40 27.46 16.83 -24.45
C ARG A 40 28.10 17.52 -23.22
N ASP A 41 29.43 17.58 -23.19
CA ASP A 41 30.18 18.19 -22.09
C ASP A 41 29.95 19.70 -21.96
N ARG A 42 29.79 20.41 -23.11
CA ARG A 42 29.41 21.83 -23.11
C ARG A 42 28.01 22.06 -22.56
N VAL A 43 27.06 21.25 -22.98
CA VAL A 43 25.66 21.34 -22.47
C VAL A 43 25.59 21.01 -21.00
N GLN A 44 26.30 19.95 -20.57
CA GLN A 44 26.30 19.55 -19.16
C GLN A 44 26.88 20.66 -18.27
N ARG A 45 28.00 21.27 -18.65
CA ARG A 45 28.57 22.42 -17.92
C ARG A 45 27.62 23.62 -17.87
N ALA A 46 26.91 23.90 -18.96
CA ALA A 46 25.94 25.00 -19.00
C ALA A 46 24.74 24.74 -18.07
N VAL A 47 24.25 23.49 -18.00
CA VAL A 47 23.19 23.05 -17.09
C VAL A 47 23.62 23.24 -15.63
N GLU A 48 24.83 22.79 -15.28
CA GLU A 48 25.38 22.90 -13.93
C GLU A 48 25.62 24.37 -13.53
N THR A 49 26.20 25.17 -14.43
CA THR A 49 26.47 26.59 -14.19
C THR A 49 25.20 27.39 -13.93
N LEU A 50 24.14 27.11 -14.68
CA LEU A 50 22.86 27.84 -14.57
C LEU A 50 21.93 27.24 -13.52
N GLY A 51 22.23 26.06 -12.97
CA GLY A 51 21.30 25.31 -12.10
C GLY A 51 20.00 24.96 -12.83
N TYR A 52 20.08 24.69 -14.16
CA TYR A 52 18.89 24.38 -14.94
C TYR A 52 18.33 23.01 -14.57
N ILE A 53 17.07 22.99 -14.17
CA ILE A 53 16.32 21.77 -13.94
C ILE A 53 15.39 21.55 -15.14
N PRO A 54 15.55 20.46 -15.90
CA PRO A 54 14.66 20.15 -17.01
C PRO A 54 13.20 20.12 -16.57
N ASN A 55 12.34 20.85 -17.28
CA ASN A 55 10.91 20.79 -17.01
C ASN A 55 10.37 19.44 -17.50
N SER A 56 10.14 18.52 -16.54
CA SER A 56 9.59 17.18 -16.80
C SER A 56 8.22 17.23 -17.49
N SER A 57 7.38 18.23 -17.18
CA SER A 57 6.05 18.38 -17.78
C SER A 57 6.12 18.69 -19.28
N ALA A 58 7.03 19.58 -19.69
CA ALA A 58 7.24 19.89 -21.11
C ALA A 58 7.86 18.68 -21.84
N SER A 59 8.71 17.91 -21.16
CA SER A 59 9.29 16.67 -21.65
C SER A 59 8.27 15.57 -21.82
N ALA A 60 7.40 15.40 -20.84
CA ALA A 60 6.31 14.41 -20.83
C ALA A 60 5.30 14.68 -21.96
N LEU A 61 4.98 15.95 -22.22
CA LEU A 61 4.09 16.35 -23.34
C LEU A 61 4.65 15.92 -24.70
N ALA A 62 5.96 16.06 -24.89
CA ALA A 62 6.63 15.71 -26.15
C ALA A 62 6.89 14.21 -26.32
N SER A 63 7.12 13.47 -25.22
CA SER A 63 7.44 12.03 -25.23
C SER A 63 6.27 11.13 -24.90
N ARG A 64 5.16 11.67 -24.39
CA ARG A 64 4.04 10.96 -23.76
C ARG A 64 4.47 10.04 -22.59
N ARG A 65 5.65 10.29 -22.00
CA ARG A 65 6.20 9.55 -20.86
C ARG A 65 6.58 10.51 -19.76
N SER A 66 5.89 10.38 -18.61
CA SER A 66 6.13 11.22 -17.44
C SER A 66 7.20 10.67 -16.50
N GLY A 67 7.46 9.37 -16.55
CA GLY A 67 8.27 8.67 -15.58
C GLY A 67 7.60 8.57 -14.20
N ILE A 68 6.26 8.73 -14.10
CA ILE A 68 5.56 8.77 -12.82
C ILE A 68 4.57 7.61 -12.72
N VAL A 69 4.69 6.82 -11.65
CA VAL A 69 3.71 5.82 -11.23
C VAL A 69 2.96 6.34 -10.02
N GLY A 70 1.64 6.44 -10.10
CA GLY A 70 0.80 6.78 -8.96
C GLY A 70 0.66 5.59 -8.02
N VAL A 71 0.79 5.81 -6.70
CA VAL A 71 0.52 4.80 -5.69
C VAL A 71 -0.45 5.37 -4.66
N LEU A 72 -1.65 4.78 -4.53
CA LEU A 72 -2.64 5.17 -3.54
C LEU A 72 -2.64 4.20 -2.37
N VAL A 73 -2.46 4.74 -1.16
CA VAL A 73 -2.49 3.95 0.09
C VAL A 73 -3.55 4.48 1.04
N PRO A 74 -4.13 3.61 1.90
CA PRO A 74 -5.09 4.05 2.92
C PRO A 74 -4.48 5.00 3.94
N THR A 75 -3.20 4.79 4.26
CA THR A 75 -2.44 5.65 5.18
C THR A 75 -0.95 5.36 5.10
N ILE A 76 -0.17 6.42 5.24
CA ILE A 76 1.29 6.33 5.45
C ILE A 76 1.64 6.09 6.92
N GLY A 77 0.69 6.31 7.84
CA GLY A 77 0.89 6.13 9.28
C GLY A 77 0.98 4.67 9.74
N ASN A 78 0.67 3.69 8.85
CA ASN A 78 0.79 2.27 9.17
C ASN A 78 1.93 1.64 8.36
N SER A 79 2.94 1.14 9.05
CA SER A 79 4.15 0.53 8.46
C SER A 79 3.86 -0.66 7.54
N ILE A 80 2.68 -1.29 7.66
CA ILE A 80 2.29 -2.42 6.80
C ILE A 80 2.25 -2.02 5.31
N PHE A 81 1.87 -0.79 4.99
CA PHE A 81 1.85 -0.30 3.60
C PHE A 81 3.21 0.21 3.13
N ALA A 82 4.11 0.59 4.06
CA ALA A 82 5.46 1.03 3.72
C ALA A 82 6.24 -0.05 2.97
N GLU A 83 6.13 -1.32 3.40
CA GLU A 83 6.79 -2.44 2.72
C GLU A 83 6.22 -2.68 1.30
N THR A 84 4.93 -2.44 1.09
CA THR A 84 4.33 -2.49 -0.25
C THR A 84 4.89 -1.38 -1.14
N VAL A 85 4.96 -0.15 -0.63
CA VAL A 85 5.55 0.98 -1.37
C VAL A 85 7.02 0.72 -1.67
N ARG A 86 7.77 0.14 -0.71
CA ARG A 86 9.17 -0.26 -0.92
C ARG A 86 9.29 -1.29 -2.04
N GLY A 87 8.47 -2.35 -2.04
CA GLY A 87 8.46 -3.34 -3.10
C GLY A 87 8.19 -2.73 -4.49
N VAL A 88 7.23 -1.80 -4.59
CA VAL A 88 6.98 -1.04 -5.82
C VAL A 88 8.21 -0.20 -6.20
N SER A 89 8.80 0.52 -5.25
CA SER A 89 9.98 1.38 -5.48
C SER A 89 11.16 0.59 -6.02
N ASP A 90 11.43 -0.58 -5.44
CA ASP A 90 12.55 -1.44 -5.85
C ASP A 90 12.35 -1.96 -7.28
N SER A 91 11.12 -2.33 -7.67
CA SER A 91 10.81 -2.71 -9.06
C SER A 91 11.04 -1.56 -10.04
N LEU A 92 10.76 -0.32 -9.64
CA LEU A 92 10.88 0.86 -10.50
C LEU A 92 12.31 1.40 -10.60
N ALA A 93 13.21 1.07 -9.65
CA ALA A 93 14.54 1.68 -9.50
C ALA A 93 15.41 1.63 -10.75
N GLY A 94 15.35 0.52 -11.52
CA GLY A 94 16.12 0.34 -12.77
C GLY A 94 15.55 1.08 -13.99
N ARG A 95 14.40 1.75 -13.87
CA ARG A 95 13.65 2.31 -15.00
C ARG A 95 13.54 3.83 -14.98
N ASN A 96 14.25 4.50 -14.08
CA ASN A 96 14.19 5.96 -13.89
C ASN A 96 12.75 6.49 -13.68
N MET A 97 11.92 5.70 -13.00
CA MET A 97 10.54 6.04 -12.65
C MET A 97 10.43 6.49 -11.21
N GLN A 98 9.50 7.39 -10.93
CA GLN A 98 9.26 7.96 -9.60
C GLN A 98 7.85 7.60 -9.13
N ILE A 99 7.71 7.42 -7.81
CA ILE A 99 6.40 7.22 -7.18
C ILE A 99 5.79 8.56 -6.81
N LEU A 100 4.55 8.78 -7.23
CA LEU A 100 3.68 9.82 -6.70
C LEU A 100 2.70 9.18 -5.71
N LEU A 101 2.96 9.35 -4.42
CA LEU A 101 2.19 8.73 -3.35
C LEU A 101 0.99 9.59 -2.96
N GLY A 102 -0.19 8.97 -2.87
CA GLY A 102 -1.42 9.55 -2.34
C GLY A 102 -1.91 8.80 -1.10
N ASP A 103 -2.19 9.54 -0.01
CA ASP A 103 -2.78 9.03 1.23
C ASP A 103 -4.24 9.47 1.32
N TYR A 104 -5.20 8.50 1.35
CA TYR A 104 -6.62 8.83 1.39
C TYR A 104 -7.27 8.69 2.78
N GLY A 105 -6.50 8.34 3.83
CA GLY A 105 -6.95 8.33 5.22
C GLY A 105 -8.15 7.42 5.48
N TYR A 106 -8.31 6.31 4.79
CA TYR A 106 -9.49 5.42 4.80
C TYR A 106 -10.81 6.13 4.39
N SER A 107 -10.77 7.35 3.86
CA SER A 107 -11.94 8.09 3.40
C SER A 107 -12.24 7.79 1.93
N ALA A 108 -13.40 7.25 1.64
CA ALA A 108 -13.86 7.00 0.27
C ALA A 108 -13.98 8.29 -0.57
N GLU A 109 -14.31 9.42 0.08
CA GLU A 109 -14.36 10.71 -0.59
C GLU A 109 -12.98 11.21 -1.00
N ARG A 110 -11.99 11.10 -0.08
CA ARG A 110 -10.59 11.45 -0.37
C ARG A 110 -10.00 10.52 -1.42
N GLU A 111 -10.30 9.22 -1.37
CA GLU A 111 -9.88 8.25 -2.39
C GLU A 111 -10.33 8.70 -3.77
N ARG A 112 -11.64 8.98 -3.96
CA ARG A 112 -12.20 9.48 -5.22
C ARG A 112 -11.57 10.81 -5.67
N SER A 113 -11.37 11.75 -4.74
CA SER A 113 -10.72 13.02 -5.03
C SER A 113 -9.29 12.83 -5.53
N LEU A 114 -8.50 11.97 -4.88
CA LEU A 114 -7.14 11.65 -5.28
C LEU A 114 -7.09 10.89 -6.61
N LEU A 115 -7.98 9.92 -6.84
CA LEU A 115 -8.08 9.23 -8.12
C LEU A 115 -8.29 10.22 -9.28
N ARG A 116 -9.21 11.19 -9.12
CA ARG A 116 -9.44 12.24 -10.13
C ARG A 116 -8.25 13.18 -10.30
N ALA A 117 -7.62 13.59 -9.19
CA ALA A 117 -6.44 14.44 -9.23
C ALA A 117 -5.25 13.75 -9.91
N LEU A 118 -5.08 12.45 -9.69
CA LEU A 118 -4.05 11.63 -10.32
C LEU A 118 -4.37 11.36 -11.80
N ALA A 119 -5.65 11.15 -12.14
CA ALA A 119 -6.10 10.99 -13.51
C ALA A 119 -5.74 12.20 -14.39
N GLY A 120 -5.76 13.42 -13.83
CA GLY A 120 -5.33 14.64 -14.50
C GLY A 120 -3.80 14.82 -14.64
N ARG A 121 -3.00 13.93 -14.06
CA ARG A 121 -1.53 13.97 -14.10
C ARG A 121 -1.02 12.84 -14.97
N GLN A 122 -0.38 13.09 -16.04
CA GLN A 122 0.14 12.13 -17.03
C GLN A 122 0.90 10.93 -16.39
N LEU A 123 0.19 10.10 -15.60
CA LEU A 123 0.76 8.89 -15.00
C LEU A 123 1.03 7.83 -16.07
N GLU A 124 2.07 7.03 -15.89
CA GLU A 124 2.35 5.86 -16.73
C GLU A 124 1.67 4.59 -16.20
N ALA A 125 1.39 4.53 -14.89
CA ALA A 125 0.58 3.48 -14.26
C ALA A 125 -0.01 4.00 -12.95
N LEU A 126 -1.01 3.27 -12.44
CA LEU A 126 -1.60 3.50 -11.12
C LEU A 126 -1.65 2.19 -10.34
N ILE A 127 -1.13 2.20 -9.11
CA ILE A 127 -1.22 1.11 -8.15
C ILE A 127 -2.10 1.57 -6.99
N VAL A 128 -3.14 0.81 -6.66
CA VAL A 128 -4.10 1.16 -5.61
C VAL A 128 -4.10 0.10 -4.53
N VAL A 129 -3.96 0.50 -3.27
CA VAL A 129 -4.14 -0.40 -2.13
C VAL A 129 -5.63 -0.55 -1.82
N GLY A 130 -6.20 -1.65 -2.24
CA GLY A 130 -7.62 -1.97 -2.19
C GLY A 130 -8.19 -2.22 -3.57
N LEU A 131 -9.50 -2.48 -3.62
CA LEU A 131 -10.24 -2.68 -4.86
C LEU A 131 -11.07 -1.43 -5.17
N VAL A 132 -10.99 -0.96 -6.40
CA VAL A 132 -11.86 0.11 -6.90
C VAL A 132 -13.24 -0.47 -7.18
N ARG A 133 -14.23 -0.10 -6.36
CA ARG A 133 -15.57 -0.72 -6.40
C ARG A 133 -16.62 0.11 -7.10
N GLU A 134 -16.56 1.43 -6.95
CA GLU A 134 -17.52 2.33 -7.56
C GLU A 134 -17.44 2.28 -9.09
N ALA A 135 -18.59 2.08 -9.74
CA ALA A 135 -18.67 1.94 -11.19
C ALA A 135 -18.12 3.18 -11.92
N SER A 136 -18.37 4.37 -11.39
CA SER A 136 -17.84 5.64 -11.92
C SER A 136 -16.33 5.72 -11.87
N ASP A 137 -15.73 5.29 -10.76
CA ASP A 137 -14.27 5.33 -10.59
C ASP A 137 -13.59 4.25 -11.45
N ARG A 138 -14.21 3.07 -11.58
CA ARG A 138 -13.76 2.01 -12.50
C ARG A 138 -13.80 2.48 -13.95
N ALA A 139 -14.89 3.16 -14.35
CA ALA A 139 -15.04 3.71 -15.70
C ALA A 139 -13.98 4.82 -15.96
N LEU A 140 -13.74 5.68 -14.96
CA LEU A 140 -12.69 6.69 -15.04
C LEU A 140 -11.33 6.04 -15.27
N LEU A 141 -10.93 5.07 -14.43
CA LEU A 141 -9.64 4.40 -14.56
C LEU A 141 -9.48 3.66 -15.88
N ALA A 142 -10.54 3.00 -16.35
CA ALA A 142 -10.54 2.34 -17.66
C ALA A 142 -10.36 3.34 -18.82
N SER A 143 -10.85 4.57 -18.68
CA SER A 143 -10.71 5.61 -19.70
C SER A 143 -9.31 6.22 -19.80
N LEU A 144 -8.47 6.08 -18.77
CA LEU A 144 -7.12 6.64 -18.74
C LEU A 144 -6.16 5.92 -19.70
N ALA A 145 -6.50 4.72 -20.14
CA ALA A 145 -5.66 3.87 -21.00
C ALA A 145 -4.23 3.61 -20.43
N ILE A 146 -4.11 3.66 -19.09
CA ILE A 146 -2.88 3.31 -18.37
C ILE A 146 -3.06 2.00 -17.59
N PRO A 147 -1.99 1.25 -17.29
CA PRO A 147 -2.05 0.11 -16.40
C PRO A 147 -2.58 0.48 -15.02
N VAL A 148 -3.52 -0.33 -14.49
CA VAL A 148 -4.05 -0.19 -13.13
C VAL A 148 -3.86 -1.51 -12.40
N VAL A 149 -3.14 -1.48 -11.26
CA VAL A 149 -2.93 -2.64 -10.41
C VAL A 149 -3.59 -2.43 -9.06
N GLU A 150 -4.65 -3.19 -8.81
CA GLU A 150 -5.32 -3.23 -7.51
C GLU A 150 -4.55 -4.19 -6.58
N THR A 151 -4.37 -3.83 -5.30
CA THR A 151 -3.56 -4.63 -4.38
C THR A 151 -4.26 -4.87 -3.05
N TRP A 152 -3.73 -5.81 -2.21
CA TRP A 152 -4.22 -6.09 -0.86
C TRP A 152 -5.58 -6.79 -0.76
N ASP A 153 -6.17 -7.16 -1.87
CA ASP A 153 -7.40 -7.97 -1.93
C ASP A 153 -7.43 -8.75 -3.23
N LEU A 154 -8.36 -9.68 -3.34
CA LEU A 154 -8.54 -10.49 -4.55
C LEU A 154 -9.92 -10.25 -5.16
N THR A 155 -9.95 -10.11 -6.48
CA THR A 155 -11.19 -10.05 -7.25
C THR A 155 -11.04 -10.79 -8.58
N ARG A 156 -12.10 -11.45 -9.02
CA ARG A 156 -12.15 -12.07 -10.36
C ARG A 156 -12.30 -11.04 -11.48
N LYS A 157 -12.63 -9.80 -11.13
CA LYS A 157 -12.91 -8.72 -12.09
C LYS A 157 -12.12 -7.46 -11.70
N PRO A 158 -10.76 -7.48 -11.71
CA PRO A 158 -9.99 -6.26 -11.48
C PRO A 158 -10.25 -5.24 -12.60
N VAL A 159 -9.91 -3.97 -12.37
CA VAL A 159 -9.92 -2.95 -13.43
C VAL A 159 -9.00 -3.38 -14.57
N ASP A 160 -7.74 -3.69 -14.27
CA ASP A 160 -6.78 -4.30 -15.20
C ASP A 160 -6.13 -5.53 -14.56
N ARG A 161 -5.38 -5.38 -13.47
CA ARG A 161 -4.67 -6.44 -12.75
C ARG A 161 -4.91 -6.35 -11.24
N ALA A 162 -4.73 -7.46 -10.53
CA ALA A 162 -4.75 -7.48 -9.07
C ALA A 162 -3.63 -8.35 -8.50
N VAL A 163 -3.02 -7.89 -7.40
CA VAL A 163 -2.03 -8.62 -6.59
C VAL A 163 -2.44 -8.53 -5.13
N GLY A 164 -2.72 -9.65 -4.49
CA GLY A 164 -3.18 -9.60 -3.11
C GLY A 164 -3.38 -10.97 -2.48
N PHE A 165 -4.22 -11.02 -1.50
CA PHE A 165 -4.57 -12.22 -0.75
C PHE A 165 -6.05 -12.19 -0.35
N SER A 166 -6.58 -13.34 0.09
CA SER A 166 -7.97 -13.41 0.57
C SER A 166 -8.12 -12.85 1.98
N ASN A 167 -8.68 -11.64 2.12
CA ASN A 167 -8.99 -11.07 3.43
C ASN A 167 -9.95 -11.95 4.24
N ARG A 168 -10.98 -12.52 3.59
CA ARG A 168 -11.87 -13.50 4.23
C ARG A 168 -11.13 -14.76 4.65
N GLY A 169 -10.19 -15.23 3.81
CA GLY A 169 -9.32 -16.36 4.10
C GLY A 169 -8.44 -16.14 5.33
N ALA A 170 -7.92 -14.91 5.51
CA ALA A 170 -7.14 -14.54 6.71
C ALA A 170 -7.97 -14.69 7.99
N GLY A 171 -9.21 -14.16 8.01
CA GLY A 171 -10.12 -14.37 9.14
C GLY A 171 -10.42 -15.85 9.41
N SER A 172 -10.69 -16.60 8.35
CA SER A 172 -10.93 -18.05 8.48
C SER A 172 -9.71 -18.82 8.99
N LEU A 173 -8.51 -18.41 8.60
CA LEU A 173 -7.25 -19.03 9.05
C LEU A 173 -7.03 -18.82 10.56
N ALA A 174 -7.21 -17.57 11.05
CA ALA A 174 -7.13 -17.26 12.47
C ALA A 174 -8.14 -18.05 13.31
N ALA A 175 -9.41 -18.09 12.88
CA ALA A 175 -10.46 -18.85 13.60
C ALA A 175 -10.16 -20.35 13.64
N ARG A 176 -9.71 -20.96 12.53
CA ARG A 176 -9.33 -22.38 12.52
C ARG A 176 -8.19 -22.67 13.47
N HIS A 177 -7.21 -21.79 13.55
CA HIS A 177 -6.10 -21.97 14.49
C HIS A 177 -6.61 -21.96 15.94
N PHE A 178 -7.37 -20.96 16.32
CA PHE A 178 -7.91 -20.89 17.70
C PHE A 178 -8.79 -22.07 18.08
N LEU A 179 -9.66 -22.52 17.17
CA LEU A 179 -10.46 -23.72 17.36
C LEU A 179 -9.59 -24.96 17.57
N GLY A 180 -8.54 -25.12 16.72
CA GLY A 180 -7.56 -26.22 16.85
C GLY A 180 -6.77 -26.17 18.16
N ALA A 181 -6.58 -24.99 18.73
CA ALA A 181 -5.97 -24.76 20.04
C ALA A 181 -6.97 -24.91 21.22
N GLY A 182 -8.20 -25.36 20.96
CA GLY A 182 -9.24 -25.59 21.99
C GLY A 182 -9.87 -24.30 22.52
N ARG A 183 -9.82 -23.19 21.79
CA ARG A 183 -10.49 -21.94 22.16
C ARG A 183 -11.94 -21.94 21.66
N HIS A 184 -12.87 -21.48 22.49
CA HIS A 184 -14.30 -21.58 22.23
C HIS A 184 -15.06 -20.26 22.35
N SER A 185 -14.43 -19.20 22.83
CA SER A 185 -15.02 -17.87 23.02
C SER A 185 -14.19 -16.85 22.24
N LEU A 186 -14.45 -16.77 20.93
CA LEU A 186 -13.58 -16.07 19.97
C LEU A 186 -14.05 -14.65 19.71
N ALA A 187 -13.12 -13.73 19.47
CA ALA A 187 -13.43 -12.37 19.07
C ALA A 187 -12.58 -11.86 17.92
N PHE A 188 -13.13 -10.96 17.11
CA PHE A 188 -12.43 -10.16 16.13
C PHE A 188 -12.49 -8.69 16.49
N GLY A 189 -11.34 -7.99 16.39
CA GLY A 189 -11.25 -6.54 16.57
C GLY A 189 -10.60 -5.85 15.36
N GLY A 190 -11.26 -4.83 14.79
CA GLY A 190 -10.67 -4.17 13.64
C GLY A 190 -11.41 -2.97 13.05
N GLY A 191 -10.90 -2.47 11.93
CA GLY A 191 -11.51 -1.40 11.17
C GLY A 191 -12.81 -1.80 10.49
N ASN A 192 -13.71 -0.81 10.31
CA ASN A 192 -14.98 -0.98 9.60
C ASN A 192 -14.83 -0.76 8.07
N ASP A 193 -13.62 -0.84 7.54
CA ASP A 193 -13.39 -0.84 6.11
C ASP A 193 -13.73 -2.21 5.47
N ILE A 194 -13.74 -2.24 4.13
CA ILE A 194 -14.15 -3.44 3.37
C ILE A 194 -13.30 -4.66 3.72
N ARG A 195 -11.98 -4.49 3.92
CA ARG A 195 -11.05 -5.58 4.24
C ARG A 195 -11.24 -6.04 5.68
N GLY A 196 -11.44 -5.11 6.62
CA GLY A 196 -11.78 -5.41 8.02
C GLY A 196 -13.06 -6.24 8.11
N ARG A 197 -14.13 -5.81 7.43
CA ARG A 197 -15.39 -6.57 7.36
C ARG A 197 -15.23 -7.95 6.74
N ALA A 198 -14.43 -8.08 5.66
CA ALA A 198 -14.18 -9.38 5.05
C ALA A 198 -13.44 -10.35 5.99
N ARG A 199 -12.45 -9.84 6.76
CA ARG A 199 -11.75 -10.62 7.80
C ARG A 199 -12.69 -11.03 8.91
N ALA A 200 -13.49 -10.09 9.45
CA ALA A 200 -14.50 -10.34 10.46
C ALA A 200 -15.50 -11.42 10.03
N GLN A 201 -15.98 -11.34 8.80
CA GLN A 201 -16.90 -12.32 8.22
C GLN A 201 -16.28 -13.71 8.17
N GLY A 202 -15.07 -13.84 7.57
CA GLY A 202 -14.37 -15.12 7.48
C GLY A 202 -14.09 -15.73 8.86
N PHE A 203 -13.72 -14.90 9.83
CA PHE A 203 -13.48 -15.30 11.21
C PHE A 203 -14.74 -15.82 11.89
N THR A 204 -15.81 -15.01 11.94
CA THR A 204 -17.04 -15.36 12.66
C THR A 204 -17.78 -16.54 12.04
N GLU A 205 -17.82 -16.64 10.72
CA GLU A 205 -18.42 -17.80 10.04
C GLU A 205 -17.66 -19.10 10.35
N THR A 206 -16.33 -19.03 10.37
CA THR A 206 -15.50 -20.21 10.66
C THR A 206 -15.64 -20.62 12.13
N ALA A 207 -15.63 -19.66 13.05
CA ALA A 207 -15.85 -19.89 14.49
C ALA A 207 -17.19 -20.59 14.76
N ARG A 208 -18.27 -20.05 14.18
CA ARG A 208 -19.63 -20.64 14.35
C ARG A 208 -19.75 -22.05 13.79
N ARG A 209 -19.09 -22.35 12.66
CA ARG A 209 -19.04 -23.72 12.11
C ARG A 209 -18.30 -24.70 13.03
N GLY A 210 -17.32 -24.21 13.80
CA GLY A 210 -16.62 -24.95 14.84
C GLY A 210 -17.31 -24.95 16.20
N ALA A 211 -18.59 -24.57 16.27
CA ALA A 211 -19.40 -24.50 17.48
C ALA A 211 -18.84 -23.57 18.58
N ALA A 212 -18.01 -22.61 18.22
CA ALA A 212 -17.53 -21.55 19.13
C ALA A 212 -18.46 -20.32 19.12
N SER A 213 -18.58 -19.64 20.27
CA SER A 213 -19.14 -18.30 20.29
C SER A 213 -18.19 -17.33 19.58
N ALA A 214 -18.74 -16.34 18.86
CA ALA A 214 -17.92 -15.38 18.15
C ALA A 214 -18.57 -14.01 18.07
N VAL A 215 -17.84 -12.99 18.50
CA VAL A 215 -18.19 -11.57 18.36
C VAL A 215 -17.22 -10.88 17.42
N ALA A 216 -17.70 -9.89 16.66
CA ALA A 216 -16.85 -9.04 15.84
C ALA A 216 -17.12 -7.58 16.18
N VAL A 217 -16.12 -6.90 16.69
CA VAL A 217 -16.14 -5.46 16.97
C VAL A 217 -15.40 -4.76 15.83
N THR A 218 -16.16 -4.03 15.00
CA THR A 218 -15.61 -3.22 13.91
C THR A 218 -16.01 -1.77 14.08
N ARG A 219 -15.04 -0.87 14.02
CA ARG A 219 -15.23 0.58 14.19
C ARG A 219 -14.39 1.35 13.20
N ASP A 220 -14.67 2.61 13.03
CA ASP A 220 -13.76 3.53 12.35
C ASP A 220 -12.60 3.83 13.30
N VAL A 221 -11.68 2.88 13.38
CA VAL A 221 -10.47 2.99 14.19
C VAL A 221 -9.33 3.50 13.34
N GLY A 222 -8.59 4.46 13.90
CA GLY A 222 -7.30 4.85 13.35
C GLY A 222 -6.28 3.70 13.39
N THR A 223 -5.08 3.96 12.92
CA THR A 223 -3.96 3.01 12.96
C THR A 223 -3.10 3.17 14.21
N ALA A 224 -3.61 3.86 15.24
CA ALA A 224 -2.90 4.09 16.48
C ALA A 224 -2.96 2.87 17.41
N VAL A 225 -1.89 2.66 18.17
CA VAL A 225 -1.81 1.59 19.18
C VAL A 225 -2.98 1.67 20.18
N GLY A 226 -3.38 2.90 20.60
CA GLY A 226 -4.51 3.11 21.51
C GLY A 226 -5.86 2.55 21.03
N SER A 227 -6.07 2.48 19.71
CA SER A 227 -7.29 1.89 19.15
C SER A 227 -7.44 0.39 19.46
N GLY A 228 -6.33 -0.32 19.67
CA GLY A 228 -6.34 -1.73 20.10
C GLY A 228 -6.91 -1.91 21.49
N ARG A 229 -6.62 -0.98 22.42
CA ARG A 229 -7.20 -0.93 23.75
C ARG A 229 -8.73 -0.73 23.69
N GLU A 230 -9.19 0.26 22.94
CA GLU A 230 -10.62 0.55 22.80
C GLU A 230 -11.41 -0.64 22.23
N LEU A 231 -10.83 -1.34 21.25
CA LEU A 231 -11.43 -2.56 20.69
C LEU A 231 -11.48 -3.69 21.73
N LEU A 232 -10.41 -3.88 22.51
CA LEU A 232 -10.37 -4.86 23.59
C LEU A 232 -11.45 -4.59 24.65
N ASP A 233 -11.59 -3.33 25.08
CA ASP A 233 -12.62 -2.93 26.05
C ASP A 233 -14.02 -3.30 25.57
N GLU A 234 -14.31 -3.00 24.32
CA GLU A 234 -15.61 -3.30 23.73
C GLU A 234 -15.84 -4.80 23.55
N ILE A 235 -14.79 -5.56 23.15
CA ILE A 235 -14.85 -7.02 23.04
C ILE A 235 -15.19 -7.64 24.40
N LEU A 236 -14.44 -7.29 25.45
CA LEU A 236 -14.63 -7.87 26.78
C LEU A 236 -15.97 -7.42 27.43
N ARG A 237 -16.48 -6.26 27.04
CA ARG A 237 -17.82 -5.81 27.46
C ARG A 237 -18.91 -6.63 26.78
N GLN A 238 -18.80 -6.97 25.51
CA GLN A 238 -19.78 -7.78 24.77
C GLN A 238 -19.69 -9.28 25.11
N GLN A 239 -18.47 -9.78 25.29
CA GLN A 239 -18.16 -11.19 25.51
C GLN A 239 -17.08 -11.32 26.61
N PRO A 240 -17.42 -11.24 27.91
CA PRO A 240 -16.45 -11.25 29.03
C PRO A 240 -15.55 -12.51 29.06
N ASP A 241 -16.08 -13.63 28.59
CA ASP A 241 -15.40 -14.92 28.60
C ASP A 241 -14.49 -15.14 27.38
N THR A 242 -14.27 -14.12 26.56
CA THR A 242 -13.40 -14.21 25.38
C THR A 242 -12.06 -14.82 25.75
N ASP A 243 -11.67 -15.90 25.04
CA ASP A 243 -10.43 -16.66 25.28
C ASP A 243 -9.44 -16.56 24.13
N ALA A 244 -9.84 -16.01 22.95
CA ALA A 244 -8.95 -15.70 21.85
C ALA A 244 -9.44 -14.53 21.00
N ILE A 245 -8.51 -13.65 20.59
CA ILE A 245 -8.83 -12.45 19.80
C ILE A 245 -7.92 -12.36 18.57
N PHE A 246 -8.53 -12.22 17.39
CA PHE A 246 -7.84 -11.86 16.17
C PHE A 246 -8.03 -10.38 15.87
N PHE A 247 -6.95 -9.61 15.86
CA PHE A 247 -6.98 -8.20 15.47
C PHE A 247 -6.66 -8.03 13.98
N ALA A 248 -7.30 -7.06 13.35
CA ALA A 248 -7.17 -6.78 11.92
C ALA A 248 -5.75 -6.42 11.46
N ASN A 249 -4.87 -5.99 12.39
CA ASN A 249 -3.44 -5.79 12.17
C ASN A 249 -2.65 -5.87 13.48
N ASP A 250 -1.32 -5.98 13.36
CA ASP A 250 -0.41 -6.12 14.51
C ASP A 250 -0.38 -4.88 15.42
N VAL A 251 -0.61 -3.68 14.88
CA VAL A 251 -0.62 -2.44 15.69
C VAL A 251 -1.76 -2.48 16.71
N LEU A 252 -2.96 -2.89 16.27
CA LEU A 252 -4.12 -3.05 17.13
C LEU A 252 -3.89 -4.20 18.14
N ALA A 253 -3.31 -5.31 17.68
CA ALA A 253 -2.99 -6.45 18.55
C ALA A 253 -2.02 -6.05 19.68
N VAL A 254 -0.96 -5.31 19.36
CA VAL A 254 0.00 -4.81 20.37
C VAL A 254 -0.67 -3.83 21.33
N GLY A 255 -1.55 -2.96 20.85
CA GLY A 255 -2.34 -2.07 21.71
C GLY A 255 -3.20 -2.84 22.74
N ALA A 256 -3.83 -3.93 22.28
CA ALA A 256 -4.60 -4.82 23.16
C ALA A 256 -3.67 -5.60 24.13
N LEU A 257 -2.50 -6.05 23.69
CA LEU A 257 -1.53 -6.74 24.56
C LEU A 257 -1.01 -5.83 25.68
N LEU A 258 -0.80 -4.55 25.43
CA LEU A 258 -0.45 -3.58 26.46
C LEU A 258 -1.54 -3.49 27.52
N GLU A 259 -2.79 -3.38 27.11
CA GLU A 259 -3.91 -3.29 28.02
C GLU A 259 -4.17 -4.60 28.79
N LEU A 260 -4.04 -5.77 28.14
CA LEU A 260 -4.14 -7.08 28.79
C LEU A 260 -3.11 -7.23 29.90
N ARG A 261 -1.87 -6.81 29.64
CA ARG A 261 -0.77 -6.79 30.61
C ARG A 261 -1.12 -5.87 31.80
N ASP A 262 -1.58 -4.65 31.53
CA ASP A 262 -1.91 -3.67 32.57
C ASP A 262 -3.08 -4.13 33.45
N ARG A 263 -3.98 -4.99 32.93
CA ARG A 263 -5.05 -5.68 33.68
C ARG A 263 -4.60 -6.97 34.37
N GLY A 264 -3.36 -7.41 34.18
CA GLY A 264 -2.87 -8.68 34.73
C GLY A 264 -3.49 -9.93 34.08
N LEU A 265 -4.06 -9.81 32.87
CA LEU A 265 -4.63 -10.92 32.12
C LEU A 265 -3.55 -11.68 31.36
N ALA A 266 -3.36 -12.94 31.70
CA ALA A 266 -2.31 -13.77 31.12
C ALA A 266 -2.52 -14.04 29.61
N VAL A 267 -1.48 -13.81 28.82
CA VAL A 267 -1.44 -14.10 27.38
C VAL A 267 -0.34 -15.13 27.14
N PRO A 268 -0.62 -16.27 26.49
CA PRO A 268 -1.90 -16.72 25.91
C PRO A 268 -2.82 -17.44 26.93
N GLY A 269 -2.43 -17.55 28.21
CA GLY A 269 -3.12 -18.40 29.20
C GLY A 269 -4.61 -18.09 29.30
N ARG A 270 -4.99 -16.84 29.63
CA ARG A 270 -6.39 -16.41 29.70
C ARG A 270 -6.95 -16.00 28.34
N VAL A 271 -6.18 -15.23 27.54
CA VAL A 271 -6.59 -14.72 26.23
C VAL A 271 -5.46 -14.91 25.24
N ALA A 272 -5.66 -15.72 24.21
CA ALA A 272 -4.75 -15.77 23.06
C ALA A 272 -4.96 -14.57 22.16
N VAL A 273 -3.87 -14.01 21.60
CA VAL A 273 -3.93 -12.83 20.73
C VAL A 273 -3.18 -13.08 19.43
N MET A 274 -3.81 -12.73 18.32
CA MET A 274 -3.22 -12.82 16.99
C MET A 274 -3.44 -11.53 16.23
N GLY A 275 -2.42 -11.10 15.46
CA GLY A 275 -2.49 -9.97 14.55
C GLY A 275 -2.46 -10.37 13.07
N LEU A 276 -2.24 -9.38 12.20
CA LEU A 276 -2.00 -9.55 10.77
C LEU A 276 -0.97 -8.52 10.31
N GLY A 277 0.05 -8.97 9.59
CA GLY A 277 1.04 -8.11 8.94
C GLY A 277 2.48 -8.51 9.15
N ASP A 278 2.80 -9.20 10.25
CA ASP A 278 4.17 -9.56 10.67
C ASP A 278 5.06 -8.32 10.84
N LEU A 279 4.54 -7.30 11.53
CA LEU A 279 5.28 -6.07 11.76
C LEU A 279 6.41 -6.26 12.79
N GLU A 280 7.48 -5.48 12.64
CA GLU A 280 8.60 -5.46 13.59
C GLU A 280 8.14 -5.21 15.03
N LEU A 281 7.16 -4.32 15.22
CA LEU A 281 6.55 -4.04 16.52
C LEU A 281 6.04 -5.30 17.22
N GLY A 282 5.35 -6.19 16.50
CA GLY A 282 4.85 -7.47 17.05
C GLY A 282 5.96 -8.47 17.36
N ARG A 283 7.03 -8.47 16.57
CA ARG A 283 8.21 -9.31 16.81
C ARG A 283 9.05 -8.84 17.99
N ALA A 284 9.13 -7.52 18.17
CA ALA A 284 9.92 -6.90 19.26
C ALA A 284 9.18 -6.94 20.60
N TYR A 285 7.84 -6.98 20.61
CA TYR A 285 7.02 -7.05 21.82
C TYR A 285 7.23 -8.38 22.58
N ARG A 286 7.00 -8.36 23.91
CA ARG A 286 7.02 -9.57 24.75
C ARG A 286 5.73 -9.67 25.55
N PRO A 287 5.03 -10.82 25.44
CA PRO A 287 5.29 -12.00 24.62
C PRO A 287 5.16 -11.72 23.12
N GLN A 288 5.99 -12.39 22.30
CA GLN A 288 6.02 -12.16 20.84
C GLN A 288 4.67 -12.45 20.19
N LEU A 289 4.20 -11.52 19.35
CA LEU A 289 2.88 -11.60 18.73
C LEU A 289 2.83 -12.68 17.63
N SER A 290 1.91 -13.62 17.78
CA SER A 290 1.46 -14.51 16.72
C SER A 290 0.68 -13.72 15.68
N THR A 291 0.93 -13.95 14.39
CA THR A 291 0.35 -13.11 13.34
C THR A 291 0.14 -13.89 12.04
N ILE A 292 -0.73 -13.38 11.19
CA ILE A 292 -0.82 -13.83 9.80
C ILE A 292 0.03 -12.91 8.93
N SER A 293 1.12 -13.44 8.37
CA SER A 293 1.96 -12.72 7.42
C SER A 293 1.27 -12.69 6.06
N VAL A 294 1.22 -11.51 5.47
CA VAL A 294 0.71 -11.27 4.11
C VAL A 294 1.84 -10.89 3.16
N ASN A 295 3.07 -10.83 3.67
CA ASN A 295 4.27 -10.44 2.96
C ASN A 295 4.06 -9.19 2.08
N ALA A 296 3.87 -8.05 2.73
CA ALA A 296 3.52 -6.79 2.06
C ALA A 296 4.49 -6.39 0.94
N TYR A 297 5.78 -6.73 1.08
CA TYR A 297 6.77 -6.54 0.02
C TYR A 297 6.44 -7.39 -1.22
N LYS A 298 6.05 -8.66 -1.04
CA LYS A 298 5.62 -9.56 -2.14
C LYS A 298 4.28 -9.14 -2.78
N ILE A 299 3.55 -8.21 -2.18
CA ILE A 299 2.42 -7.55 -2.85
C ILE A 299 2.96 -6.41 -3.74
N GLY A 300 3.87 -5.59 -3.20
CA GLY A 300 4.38 -4.41 -3.89
C GLY A 300 5.27 -4.72 -5.08
N ALA A 301 6.27 -5.59 -4.93
CA ALA A 301 7.22 -5.89 -5.99
C ALA A 301 6.54 -6.46 -7.26
N PRO A 302 5.69 -7.51 -7.20
CA PRO A 302 4.97 -7.96 -8.38
C PRO A 302 3.99 -6.91 -8.94
N ALA A 303 3.41 -6.03 -8.11
CA ALA A 303 2.56 -4.95 -8.61
C ALA A 303 3.35 -3.95 -9.45
N GLY A 304 4.57 -3.60 -9.02
CA GLY A 304 5.49 -2.77 -9.80
C GLY A 304 5.93 -3.44 -11.10
N ASP A 305 6.32 -4.73 -11.05
CA ASP A 305 6.74 -5.49 -12.23
C ASP A 305 5.61 -5.62 -13.27
N ILE A 306 4.39 -5.88 -12.81
CA ILE A 306 3.20 -5.93 -13.66
C ILE A 306 2.95 -4.56 -14.30
N ALA A 307 3.04 -3.47 -13.52
CA ALA A 307 2.88 -2.13 -14.06
C ALA A 307 3.91 -1.84 -15.15
N LEU A 308 5.19 -2.16 -14.94
CA LEU A 308 6.26 -2.01 -15.92
C LEU A 308 6.03 -2.84 -17.19
N ALA A 309 5.69 -4.12 -17.05
CA ALA A 309 5.41 -5.00 -18.18
C ALA A 309 4.25 -4.45 -19.03
N ARG A 310 3.22 -3.90 -18.38
CA ARG A 310 2.07 -3.28 -19.05
C ARG A 310 2.42 -1.96 -19.74
N ILE A 311 3.29 -1.12 -19.14
CA ILE A 311 3.83 0.10 -19.75
C ILE A 311 4.62 -0.23 -21.02
N ASP A 312 5.39 -1.31 -21.00
CA ASP A 312 6.19 -1.76 -22.14
C ASP A 312 5.39 -2.53 -23.20
N GLY A 313 4.08 -2.75 -22.99
CA GLY A 313 3.24 -3.52 -23.90
C GLY A 313 3.54 -5.02 -23.91
N VAL A 314 4.27 -5.52 -22.91
CA VAL A 314 4.59 -6.94 -22.75
C VAL A 314 3.44 -7.64 -22.00
N GLY A 315 3.17 -8.91 -22.30
CA GLY A 315 2.17 -9.70 -21.57
C GLY A 315 2.51 -9.79 -20.09
N ALA A 316 1.65 -9.25 -19.22
CA ALA A 316 1.90 -9.11 -17.79
C ALA A 316 1.50 -10.37 -16.97
N GLY A 317 1.55 -11.55 -17.55
CA GLY A 317 1.19 -12.79 -16.85
C GLY A 317 -0.29 -12.86 -16.43
N PRO A 318 -0.63 -13.56 -15.32
CA PRO A 318 -2.00 -13.75 -14.86
C PRO A 318 -2.67 -12.43 -14.48
N ARG A 319 -3.99 -12.38 -14.68
CA ARG A 319 -4.78 -11.18 -14.36
C ARG A 319 -4.91 -10.93 -12.86
N VAL A 320 -4.81 -11.97 -12.07
CA VAL A 320 -4.87 -11.95 -10.60
C VAL A 320 -3.73 -12.78 -10.05
N VAL A 321 -2.94 -12.21 -9.16
CA VAL A 321 -1.85 -12.88 -8.44
C VAL A 321 -2.23 -12.99 -6.97
N ASP A 322 -2.37 -14.21 -6.47
CA ASP A 322 -2.55 -14.50 -5.05
C ASP A 322 -1.19 -14.75 -4.41
N VAL A 323 -0.79 -13.89 -3.48
CA VAL A 323 0.49 -14.04 -2.74
C VAL A 323 0.39 -14.97 -1.55
N GLY A 324 -0.81 -15.47 -1.25
CA GLY A 324 -1.06 -16.38 -0.15
C GLY A 324 -1.07 -15.73 1.23
N LEU A 325 -1.19 -16.59 2.25
CA LEU A 325 -1.22 -16.25 3.66
C LEU A 325 -0.32 -17.23 4.40
N GLU A 326 0.47 -16.76 5.36
CA GLU A 326 1.31 -17.58 6.20
C GLU A 326 0.99 -17.32 7.68
N LEU A 327 0.68 -18.37 8.43
CA LEU A 327 0.45 -18.29 9.87
C LEU A 327 1.78 -18.41 10.62
N LEU A 328 2.16 -17.37 11.32
CA LEU A 328 3.39 -17.31 12.11
C LEU A 328 3.01 -17.39 13.61
N LEU A 329 3.14 -18.57 14.17
CA LEU A 329 2.88 -18.79 15.60
C LEU A 329 4.10 -18.38 16.42
N ARG A 330 3.81 -17.63 17.49
CA ARG A 330 4.78 -17.17 18.48
C ARG A 330 4.19 -17.37 19.89
N GLU A 331 4.52 -16.47 20.80
CA GLU A 331 4.20 -16.65 22.24
C GLU A 331 2.76 -16.29 22.61
N THR A 332 2.01 -15.55 21.78
CA THR A 332 0.66 -15.04 22.11
C THR A 332 -0.50 -15.85 21.58
N GLY A 333 -0.26 -16.86 20.72
CA GLY A 333 -1.33 -17.59 20.05
C GLY A 333 -1.31 -19.10 20.26
#